data_693e1d73fa0f36ea4c47b5f222c26b2d
#
_entry.id   693e1d73fa0f36ea4c47b5f222c26b2d
#
_cell.length_a   1.000
_cell.length_b   1.000
_cell.length_c   1.000
_cell.angle_alpha   90.00
_cell.angle_beta   90.00
_cell.angle_gamma   90.00
#
_symmetry.space_group_name_H-M   'P 1'
#
loop_
_entity.id
_entity.type
_entity.pdbx_description
1 polymer ?
#
loop_
_entity_poly.entity_id
_entity_poly.type
_entity_poly.pdbx_seq_one_letter_code
_entity_poly.pdbx_strand_id
1 'polypeptide(L)' 'VGIVNIEDELHEQLRRASKASYRSINGQAAFWIRIGMLCELNPDLTFQELVARELKSAGVDAPDLAAVP' A
#
# COMPACT_ATOMS: atom_id res chain seq x y z
N VAL A 1 6.98 -7.31 17.77
CA VAL A 1 7.54 -6.77 16.53
C VAL A 1 8.36 -7.84 15.82
N GLY A 2 8.04 -8.11 14.58
CA GLY A 2 8.77 -9.08 13.79
C GLY A 2 9.94 -8.43 13.03
N ILE A 3 10.83 -9.28 12.55
CA ILE A 3 11.97 -8.86 11.73
C ILE A 3 11.89 -9.60 10.41
N VAL A 4 12.00 -8.86 9.32
CA VAL A 4 12.04 -9.41 7.97
C VAL A 4 13.32 -8.90 7.30
N ASN A 5 14.12 -9.84 6.82
CA ASN A 5 15.34 -9.48 6.08
C ASN A 5 15.02 -9.42 4.59
N ILE A 6 15.41 -8.34 3.94
CA ILE A 6 15.24 -8.16 2.51
C ILE A 6 16.58 -7.81 1.88
N GLU A 7 16.75 -8.16 0.61
CA GLU A 7 17.98 -7.89 -0.11
C GLU A 7 18.17 -6.39 -0.38
N ASP A 8 19.41 -5.99 -0.56
CA ASP A 8 19.77 -4.57 -0.66
C ASP A 8 19.07 -3.85 -1.82
N GLU A 9 18.96 -4.49 -2.96
CA GLU A 9 18.29 -3.90 -4.12
C GLU A 9 16.82 -3.59 -3.83
N LEU A 10 16.14 -4.53 -3.22
CA LEU A 10 14.74 -4.36 -2.88
C LEU A 10 14.57 -3.30 -1.79
N HIS A 11 15.48 -3.27 -0.83
CA HIS A 11 15.48 -2.26 0.22
C HIS A 11 15.63 -0.85 -0.37
N GLU A 12 16.50 -0.70 -1.37
CA GLU A 12 16.70 0.59 -2.03
C GLU A 12 15.43 1.03 -2.78
N GLN A 13 14.76 0.11 -3.47
CA GLN A 13 13.50 0.42 -4.13
C GLN A 13 12.43 0.84 -3.14
N LEU A 14 12.38 0.14 -2.00
CA LEU A 14 11.47 0.47 -0.91
C LEU A 14 11.72 1.89 -0.39
N ARG A 15 12.98 2.25 -0.20
CA ARG A 15 13.36 3.57 0.28
C ARG A 15 12.92 4.66 -0.69
N ARG A 16 13.12 4.44 -1.98
CA ARG A 16 12.71 5.40 -3.01
C ARG A 16 11.20 5.54 -3.07
N ALA A 17 10.49 4.43 -3.00
CA ALA A 17 9.03 4.43 -3.02
C ALA A 17 8.45 5.15 -1.80
N SER A 18 9.08 4.97 -0.63
CA SER A 18 8.61 5.62 0.59
C SER A 18 8.69 7.15 0.48
N LYS A 19 9.77 7.65 -0.12
CA LYS A 19 9.92 9.09 -0.37
C LYS A 19 8.86 9.60 -1.35
N ALA A 20 8.65 8.88 -2.44
CA ALA A 20 7.70 9.28 -3.48
C ALA A 20 6.27 9.31 -2.96
N SER A 21 5.93 8.45 -2.02
CA SER A 21 4.57 8.33 -1.49
C SER A 21 4.38 9.00 -0.12
N TYR A 22 5.39 9.76 0.34
CA TYR A 22 5.33 10.46 1.62
C TYR A 22 5.07 9.53 2.80
N ARG A 23 5.71 8.36 2.79
CA ARG A 23 5.60 7.36 3.85
C ARG A 23 6.96 7.10 4.46
N SER A 24 6.96 6.57 5.69
CA SER A 24 8.19 6.02 6.26
C SER A 24 8.54 4.72 5.54
N ILE A 25 9.79 4.29 5.64
CA ILE A 25 10.22 3.01 5.05
C ILE A 25 9.39 1.87 5.64
N ASN A 26 9.21 1.87 6.96
CA ASN A 26 8.43 0.83 7.63
C ASN A 26 6.96 0.86 7.18
N GLY A 27 6.39 2.04 7.04
CA GLY A 27 5.02 2.21 6.56
C GLY A 27 4.85 1.71 5.13
N GLN A 28 5.81 2.03 4.26
CA GLN A 28 5.77 1.58 2.87
C GLN A 28 5.89 0.06 2.79
N ALA A 29 6.79 -0.52 3.58
CA ALA A 29 6.96 -1.98 3.64
C ALA A 29 5.69 -2.65 4.11
N ALA A 30 5.09 -2.16 5.19
CA ALA A 30 3.85 -2.72 5.72
C ALA A 30 2.72 -2.64 4.71
N PHE A 31 2.62 -1.51 4.00
CA PHE A 31 1.61 -1.34 2.97
C PHE A 31 1.77 -2.37 1.84
N TRP A 32 2.99 -2.51 1.32
CA TRP A 32 3.23 -3.47 0.24
C TRP A 32 3.00 -4.91 0.68
N ILE A 33 3.42 -5.27 1.89
CA ILE A 33 3.21 -6.62 2.42
C ILE A 33 1.71 -6.89 2.54
N ARG A 34 0.95 -5.94 3.10
CA ARG A 34 -0.49 -6.10 3.25
C ARG A 34 -1.19 -6.21 1.91
N ILE A 35 -0.85 -5.34 0.97
CA ILE A 35 -1.45 -5.36 -0.37
C ILE A 35 -1.11 -6.66 -1.10
N GLY A 36 0.14 -7.12 -1.00
CA GLY A 36 0.54 -8.40 -1.60
C GLY A 36 -0.26 -9.57 -1.04
N MET A 37 -0.41 -9.60 0.27
CA MET A 37 -1.23 -10.62 0.93
C MET A 37 -2.68 -10.56 0.46
N LEU A 38 -3.26 -9.37 0.41
CA LEU A 38 -4.65 -9.20 -0.02
C LEU A 38 -4.84 -9.58 -1.48
N CYS A 39 -3.85 -9.30 -2.34
CA CYS A 39 -3.91 -9.72 -3.73
C CYS A 39 -3.95 -11.24 -3.87
N GLU A 40 -3.14 -11.94 -3.10
CA GLU A 40 -3.15 -13.40 -3.12
C GLU A 40 -4.46 -13.98 -2.61
N LEU A 41 -5.04 -13.37 -1.59
CA LEU A 41 -6.30 -13.82 -0.99
C LEU A 41 -7.52 -13.45 -1.85
N ASN A 42 -7.39 -12.50 -2.75
CA ASN A 42 -8.49 -12.00 -3.57
C ASN A 42 -8.05 -11.90 -5.04
N PRO A 43 -7.82 -13.04 -5.70
CA PRO A 43 -7.23 -13.03 -7.05
C PRO A 43 -8.11 -12.34 -8.11
N ASP A 44 -9.40 -12.17 -7.83
CA ASP A 44 -10.32 -11.52 -8.78
C ASP A 44 -10.38 -10.00 -8.61
N LEU A 45 -9.68 -9.44 -7.61
CA LEU A 45 -9.69 -8.01 -7.35
C LEU A 45 -8.40 -7.37 -7.85
N THR A 46 -8.55 -6.18 -8.43
CA THR A 46 -7.40 -5.37 -8.84
C THR A 46 -6.79 -4.67 -7.63
N PHE A 47 -5.57 -4.19 -7.79
CA PHE A 47 -4.92 -3.36 -6.77
C PHE A 47 -5.79 -2.16 -6.40
N GLN A 48 -6.36 -1.49 -7.41
CA GLN A 48 -7.19 -0.31 -7.18
C GLN A 48 -8.43 -0.64 -6.36
N GLU A 49 -9.05 -1.78 -6.64
CA GLU A 49 -10.21 -2.22 -5.87
C GLU A 49 -9.86 -2.53 -4.42
N LEU A 50 -8.70 -3.14 -4.20
CA LEU A 50 -8.23 -3.45 -2.84
C LEU A 50 -7.94 -2.17 -2.06
N VAL A 51 -7.27 -1.21 -2.68
CA VAL A 51 -6.97 0.07 -2.04
C VAL A 51 -8.27 0.82 -1.71
N ALA A 52 -9.23 0.81 -2.63
CA ALA A 52 -10.51 1.45 -2.40
C ALA A 52 -11.24 0.84 -1.21
N ARG A 53 -11.19 -0.48 -1.06
CA ARG A 53 -11.79 -1.17 0.09
C ARG A 53 -11.12 -0.76 1.40
N GLU A 54 -9.78 -0.69 1.40
CA GLU A 54 -9.04 -0.33 2.59
C GLU A 54 -9.33 1.11 3.02
N LEU A 55 -9.40 2.01 2.05
CA LEU A 55 -9.74 3.41 2.33
C LEU A 55 -11.15 3.53 2.88
N LYS A 56 -12.09 2.83 2.29
CA LYS A 56 -13.48 2.84 2.74
C LYS A 56 -13.62 2.29 4.16
N SER A 57 -12.91 1.19 4.45
CA SER A 57 -12.91 0.61 5.79
C SER A 57 -12.35 1.58 6.83
N ALA A 58 -11.42 2.43 6.43
CA ALA A 58 -10.84 3.44 7.29
C ALA A 58 -11.67 4.72 7.37
N GLY A 59 -12.84 4.73 6.72
CA GLY A 59 -13.71 5.91 6.73
C GLY A 59 -13.35 6.98 5.72
N VAL A 60 -12.48 6.66 4.77
CA VAL A 60 -12.09 7.60 3.72
C VAL A 60 -13.06 7.45 2.55
N ASP A 61 -13.99 8.39 2.46
CA ASP A 61 -14.97 8.42 1.39
C ASP A 61 -15.28 9.89 1.12
N ALA A 62 -14.68 10.43 0.09
CA ALA A 62 -14.84 11.84 -0.26
C ALA A 62 -15.15 11.95 -1.75
N PRO A 63 -16.37 11.53 -2.15
CA PRO A 63 -16.74 11.54 -3.57
C PRO A 63 -16.66 12.92 -4.20
N ASP A 64 -16.94 13.98 -3.45
CA ASP A 64 -16.83 15.35 -3.95
C ASP A 64 -15.39 15.72 -4.29
N LEU A 65 -14.45 15.28 -3.45
CA LEU A 65 -13.02 15.50 -3.71
C LEU A 65 -12.53 14.62 -4.85
N ALA A 66 -13.03 13.39 -4.94
CA ALA A 66 -12.67 12.48 -6.02
C ALA A 66 -13.15 12.98 -7.38
N ALA A 67 -14.23 13.77 -7.41
CA ALA A 67 -14.79 14.31 -8.64
C ALA A 67 -14.11 15.59 -9.11
N VAL A 68 -13.24 16.18 -8.30
CA VAL A 68 -12.51 17.40 -8.67
C VAL A 68 -11.41 17.05 -9.67
N PRO A 69 -11.38 17.68 -10.84
CA PRO A 69 -10.37 17.40 -11.86
C PRO A 69 -8.97 17.86 -11.44
#